data_8b3d5c1c3110841e030fbc7bfa1a2fbd
#
_entry.id   8b3d5c1c3110841e030fbc7bfa1a2fbd
#
_cell.length_a   1.000
_cell.length_b   1.000
_cell.length_c   1.000
_cell.angle_alpha   90.00
_cell.angle_beta   90.00
_cell.angle_gamma   90.00
#
_symmetry.space_group_name_H-M   'P 1'
#
loop_
_entity.id
_entity.type
_entity.pdbx_description
1 polymer ?
#
loop_
_entity_poly.entity_id
_entity_poly.type
_entity_poly.pdbx_seq_one_letter_code
_entity_poly.pdbx_strand_id
1 'polypeptide(L)'
;MGPVRELRVAVTAEDYEEALRFYRDALGLPVIESWENEGGSGAILDAGRATLEVLSRSQTDFVDEIEVGRPSSGPVRFALEVEDSVEAAERLEAAGAEREGGPVVTPWQHRNVRLRAPDGMQLTLFTVLD
;
A
#
# COMPACT_ATOMS: atom_id res chain seq x y z
N MET A 1 -13.32 17.34 21.67
CA MET A 1 -13.25 16.39 20.56
C MET A 1 -12.89 15.03 21.11
N GLY A 2 -13.61 13.98 20.73
CA GLY A 2 -13.30 12.63 21.14
C GLY A 2 -12.18 12.01 20.30
N PRO A 3 -11.84 10.74 20.51
CA PRO A 3 -10.81 10.06 19.74
C PRO A 3 -11.24 9.86 18.28
N VAL A 4 -10.25 9.79 17.39
CA VAL A 4 -10.50 9.42 16.00
C VAL A 4 -10.90 7.94 15.97
N ARG A 5 -12.02 7.63 15.35
CA ARG A 5 -12.58 6.27 15.31
C ARG A 5 -12.10 5.47 14.09
N GLU A 6 -11.81 6.17 13.01
CA GLU A 6 -11.42 5.52 11.76
C GLU A 6 -10.53 6.44 10.95
N LEU A 7 -9.49 5.89 10.36
CA LEU A 7 -8.69 6.57 9.35
C LEU A 7 -9.12 6.04 7.98
N ARG A 8 -9.49 6.94 7.08
CA ARG A 8 -9.71 6.58 5.67
C ARG A 8 -8.70 7.31 4.81
N VAL A 9 -8.09 6.58 3.91
CA VAL A 9 -7.22 7.18 2.89
C VAL A 9 -7.97 7.08 1.57
N ALA A 10 -8.31 8.23 0.99
CA ALA A 10 -9.04 8.28 -0.26
C ALA A 10 -8.06 8.27 -1.43
N VAL A 11 -8.17 7.27 -2.28
CA VAL A 11 -7.34 7.11 -3.46
C VAL A 11 -8.19 7.47 -4.68
N THR A 12 -7.70 8.39 -5.52
CA THR A 12 -8.36 8.71 -6.77
C THR A 12 -7.81 7.81 -7.86
N ALA A 13 -8.66 7.02 -8.47
CA ALA A 13 -8.27 6.12 -9.56
C ALA A 13 -8.84 6.63 -10.88
N GLU A 14 -7.97 6.80 -11.87
CA GLU A 14 -8.41 7.19 -13.21
C GLU A 14 -9.23 6.05 -13.85
N ASP A 15 -8.83 4.80 -13.59
CA ASP A 15 -9.59 3.61 -13.99
C ASP A 15 -10.11 2.93 -12.74
N TYR A 16 -11.37 3.21 -12.39
CA TYR A 16 -12.00 2.71 -11.17
C TYR A 16 -12.07 1.18 -11.12
N GLU A 17 -12.47 0.56 -12.23
CA GLU A 17 -12.59 -0.90 -12.28
C GLU A 17 -11.23 -1.59 -12.14
N GLU A 18 -10.19 -1.02 -12.73
CA GLU A 18 -8.83 -1.54 -12.57
C GLU A 18 -8.38 -1.45 -11.11
N ALA A 19 -8.66 -0.33 -10.44
CA ALA A 19 -8.32 -0.14 -9.04
C ALA A 19 -9.04 -1.16 -8.16
N LEU A 20 -10.32 -1.44 -8.42
CA LEU A 20 -11.06 -2.46 -7.67
C LEU A 20 -10.48 -3.86 -7.89
N ARG A 21 -10.13 -4.21 -9.12
CA ARG A 21 -9.49 -5.50 -9.38
C ARG A 21 -8.19 -5.63 -8.60
N PHE A 22 -7.44 -4.56 -8.49
CA PHE A 22 -6.17 -4.58 -7.77
C PHE A 22 -6.38 -4.67 -6.25
N TYR A 23 -7.12 -3.73 -5.66
CA TYR A 23 -7.24 -3.66 -4.20
C TYR A 23 -8.23 -4.67 -3.63
N ARG A 24 -9.39 -4.82 -4.24
CA ARG A 24 -10.41 -5.76 -3.77
C ARG A 24 -10.04 -7.20 -4.11
N ASP A 25 -9.68 -7.47 -5.36
CA ASP A 25 -9.53 -8.84 -5.83
C ASP A 25 -8.11 -9.37 -5.62
N ALA A 26 -7.08 -8.69 -6.10
CA ALA A 26 -5.71 -9.18 -6.00
C ALA A 26 -5.16 -9.04 -4.59
N LEU A 27 -5.33 -7.87 -3.96
CA LEU A 27 -4.88 -7.64 -2.58
C LEU A 27 -5.82 -8.28 -1.56
N GLY A 28 -7.09 -8.47 -1.91
CA GLY A 28 -8.05 -9.18 -1.08
C GLY A 28 -8.74 -8.34 -0.02
N LEU A 29 -8.93 -7.05 -0.25
CA LEU A 29 -9.59 -6.19 0.73
C LEU A 29 -11.11 -6.27 0.56
N PRO A 30 -11.85 -6.74 1.58
CA PRO A 30 -13.31 -6.86 1.47
C PRO A 30 -13.99 -5.51 1.30
N VAL A 31 -15.06 -5.47 0.52
CA VAL A 31 -15.88 -4.27 0.37
C VAL A 31 -16.78 -4.11 1.60
N ILE A 32 -16.71 -2.95 2.27
CA ILE A 32 -17.61 -2.59 3.36
C ILE A 32 -18.85 -1.91 2.79
N GLU A 33 -18.65 -1.00 1.83
CA GLU A 33 -19.72 -0.21 1.25
C GLU A 33 -19.30 0.21 -0.17
N SER A 34 -20.27 0.26 -1.07
CA SER A 34 -20.05 0.74 -2.42
C SER A 34 -21.26 1.52 -2.90
N TRP A 35 -21.05 2.42 -3.86
CA TRP A 35 -22.14 3.23 -4.41
C TRP A 35 -21.83 3.61 -5.85
N GLU A 36 -22.93 3.89 -6.57
CA GLU A 36 -22.88 4.47 -7.91
C GLU A 36 -24.01 5.48 -8.00
N ASN A 37 -23.71 6.69 -8.43
CA ASN A 37 -24.67 7.75 -8.55
C ASN A 37 -24.28 8.71 -9.68
N GLU A 38 -24.99 9.83 -9.81
CA GLU A 38 -24.71 10.82 -10.85
C GLU A 38 -23.29 11.39 -10.75
N GLY A 39 -22.72 11.40 -9.55
CA GLY A 39 -21.36 11.90 -9.34
C GLY A 39 -20.28 10.87 -9.67
N GLY A 40 -20.65 9.60 -9.91
CA GLY A 40 -19.70 8.54 -10.20
C GLY A 40 -19.81 7.37 -9.24
N SER A 41 -18.71 6.65 -9.08
CA SER A 41 -18.66 5.43 -8.28
C SER A 41 -17.64 5.54 -7.16
N GLY A 42 -17.86 4.81 -6.08
CA GLY A 42 -16.92 4.71 -4.98
C GLY A 42 -17.12 3.42 -4.20
N ALA A 43 -16.09 3.04 -3.46
CA ALA A 43 -16.13 1.89 -2.58
C ALA A 43 -15.24 2.13 -1.37
N ILE A 44 -15.65 1.59 -0.24
CA ILE A 44 -14.84 1.56 0.97
C ILE A 44 -14.43 0.11 1.19
N LEU A 45 -13.14 -0.12 1.29
CA LEU A 45 -12.57 -1.45 1.49
C LEU A 45 -12.00 -1.56 2.91
N ASP A 46 -12.16 -2.72 3.52
CA ASP A 46 -11.61 -3.00 4.84
C ASP A 46 -10.12 -3.34 4.69
N ALA A 47 -9.26 -2.50 5.24
CA ALA A 47 -7.80 -2.70 5.18
C ALA A 47 -7.24 -3.20 6.51
N GLY A 48 -8.11 -3.72 7.40
CA GLY A 48 -7.70 -4.21 8.69
C GLY A 48 -7.45 -3.08 9.68
N ARG A 49 -6.45 -3.24 10.54
CA ARG A 49 -6.08 -2.19 11.49
C ARG A 49 -5.18 -1.16 10.80
N ALA A 50 -5.49 0.11 10.96
CA ALA A 50 -4.71 1.18 10.35
C ALA A 50 -4.01 2.03 11.42
N THR A 51 -2.76 2.44 11.12
CA THR A 51 -1.99 3.39 11.92
C THR A 51 -1.46 4.46 10.99
N LEU A 52 -1.07 5.61 11.54
CA LEU A 52 -0.44 6.67 10.77
C LEU A 52 1.02 6.75 11.19
N GLU A 53 1.91 6.53 10.24
CA GLU A 53 3.35 6.65 10.47
C GLU A 53 3.81 7.99 9.89
N VAL A 54 4.41 8.84 10.72
CA VAL A 54 4.89 10.15 10.30
C VAL A 54 6.42 10.13 10.27
N LEU A 55 6.99 10.40 9.09
CA LEU A 55 8.43 10.33 8.86
C LEU A 55 8.98 11.70 8.48
N SER A 56 10.16 12.06 9.03
CA SER A 56 10.89 13.21 8.53
C SER A 56 11.42 12.95 7.13
N ARG A 57 11.80 13.98 6.39
CA ARG A 57 12.38 13.80 5.06
C ARG A 57 13.65 12.93 5.12
N SER A 58 14.51 13.17 6.11
CA SER A 58 15.74 12.37 6.23
C SER A 58 15.45 10.91 6.54
N GLN A 59 14.43 10.63 7.35
CA GLN A 59 14.05 9.24 7.62
C GLN A 59 13.44 8.58 6.39
N THR A 60 12.61 9.30 5.64
CA THR A 60 12.03 8.79 4.39
C THR A 60 13.14 8.44 3.39
N ASP A 61 14.12 9.31 3.23
CA ASP A 61 15.24 9.07 2.31
C ASP A 61 16.08 7.87 2.77
N PHE A 62 16.28 7.72 4.07
CA PHE A 62 16.99 6.57 4.63
C PHE A 62 16.26 5.26 4.32
N VAL A 63 14.95 5.22 4.50
CA VAL A 63 14.13 4.03 4.20
C VAL A 63 14.13 3.73 2.70
N ASP A 64 13.98 4.78 1.86
CA ASP A 64 14.05 4.62 0.41
C ASP A 64 15.37 4.02 -0.05
N GLU A 65 16.48 4.46 0.55
CA GLU A 65 17.79 3.91 0.22
C GLU A 65 17.87 2.42 0.52
N ILE A 66 17.30 1.99 1.66
CA ILE A 66 17.29 0.58 2.04
C ILE A 66 16.40 -0.24 1.09
N GLU A 67 15.21 0.25 0.79
CA GLU A 67 14.19 -0.51 0.05
C GLU A 67 14.34 -0.41 -1.47
N VAL A 68 14.78 0.72 -1.97
CA VAL A 68 14.77 1.02 -3.41
C VAL A 68 16.17 1.36 -3.95
N GLY A 69 17.05 1.87 -3.10
CA GLY A 69 18.39 2.28 -3.51
C GLY A 69 18.49 3.71 -4.02
N ARG A 70 17.41 4.49 -3.91
CA ARG A 70 17.35 5.89 -4.32
C ARG A 70 16.13 6.57 -3.70
N PRO A 71 16.10 7.90 -3.61
CA PRO A 71 14.88 8.62 -3.20
C PRO A 71 13.74 8.28 -4.16
N SER A 72 12.60 7.87 -3.63
CA SER A 72 11.46 7.40 -4.43
C SER A 72 10.11 7.79 -3.84
N SER A 73 10.01 7.96 -2.52
CA SER A 73 8.72 8.18 -1.85
C SER A 73 8.09 9.51 -2.22
N GLY A 74 6.80 9.47 -2.54
CA GLY A 74 5.96 10.65 -2.57
C GLY A 74 5.47 11.03 -1.18
N PRO A 75 4.48 11.94 -1.07
CA PRO A 75 3.98 12.39 0.23
C PRO A 75 3.24 11.32 1.02
N VAL A 76 2.68 10.31 0.36
CA VAL A 76 1.93 9.23 0.99
C VAL A 76 2.33 7.90 0.38
N ARG A 77 2.46 6.90 1.21
CA ARG A 77 2.74 5.53 0.81
C ARG A 77 1.97 4.59 1.74
N PHE A 78 1.45 3.49 1.20
CA PHE A 78 0.87 2.44 2.03
C PHE A 78 1.95 1.46 2.44
N ALA A 79 1.99 1.11 3.72
CA ALA A 79 2.81 0.00 4.19
C ALA A 79 1.85 -1.06 4.74
N LEU A 80 1.88 -2.23 4.15
CA LEU A 80 0.92 -3.28 4.43
C LEU A 80 1.66 -4.48 5.02
N GLU A 81 1.31 -4.83 6.25
CA GLU A 81 1.86 -6.04 6.87
C GLU A 81 1.14 -7.25 6.31
N VAL A 82 1.91 -8.20 5.79
CA VAL A 82 1.40 -9.44 5.22
C VAL A 82 2.22 -10.62 5.76
N GLU A 83 1.65 -11.80 5.67
CA GLU A 83 2.32 -13.00 6.17
C GLU A 83 3.62 -13.28 5.38
N ASP A 84 3.58 -13.17 4.06
CA ASP A 84 4.73 -13.41 3.18
C ASP A 84 4.81 -12.30 2.13
N SER A 85 5.70 -11.34 2.36
CA SER A 85 5.85 -10.17 1.49
C SER A 85 6.34 -10.53 0.09
N VAL A 86 7.15 -11.58 -0.05
CA VAL A 86 7.67 -12.00 -1.36
C VAL A 86 6.53 -12.60 -2.19
N GLU A 87 5.74 -13.50 -1.62
CA GLU A 87 4.60 -14.10 -2.30
C GLU A 87 3.55 -13.05 -2.65
N ALA A 88 3.23 -12.17 -1.70
CA ALA A 88 2.26 -11.11 -1.93
C ALA A 88 2.72 -10.17 -3.06
N ALA A 89 4.02 -9.83 -3.09
CA ALA A 89 4.56 -9.00 -4.16
C ALA A 89 4.41 -9.65 -5.52
N GLU A 90 4.70 -10.95 -5.62
CA GLU A 90 4.56 -11.69 -6.89
C GLU A 90 3.09 -11.69 -7.35
N ARG A 91 2.16 -11.90 -6.43
CA ARG A 91 0.74 -11.87 -6.74
C ARG A 91 0.29 -10.49 -7.23
N LEU A 92 0.76 -9.42 -6.58
CA LEU A 92 0.40 -8.06 -6.98
C LEU A 92 1.07 -7.66 -8.29
N GLU A 93 2.29 -8.13 -8.55
CA GLU A 93 2.94 -7.91 -9.85
C GLU A 93 2.14 -8.58 -10.98
N ALA A 94 1.63 -9.77 -10.75
CA ALA A 94 0.75 -10.46 -11.72
C ALA A 94 -0.53 -9.67 -11.97
N ALA A 95 -0.96 -8.83 -11.02
CA ALA A 95 -2.14 -7.99 -11.13
C ALA A 95 -1.83 -6.57 -11.63
N GLY A 96 -0.59 -6.31 -12.07
CA GLY A 96 -0.22 -5.05 -12.71
C GLY A 96 0.68 -4.11 -11.92
N ALA A 97 1.11 -4.49 -10.71
CA ALA A 97 2.04 -3.68 -9.96
C ALA A 97 3.46 -3.76 -10.55
N GLU A 98 4.23 -2.69 -10.37
CA GLU A 98 5.62 -2.65 -10.78
C GLU A 98 6.51 -2.74 -9.55
N ARG A 99 7.56 -3.57 -9.64
CA ARG A 99 8.52 -3.67 -8.55
C ARG A 99 9.47 -2.48 -8.57
N GLU A 100 9.59 -1.79 -7.44
CA GLU A 100 10.54 -0.70 -7.27
C GLU A 100 11.77 -1.12 -6.50
N GLY A 101 11.66 -2.12 -5.63
CA GLY A 101 12.81 -2.62 -4.87
C GLY A 101 12.48 -3.81 -4.00
N GLY A 102 13.52 -4.48 -3.55
CA GLY A 102 13.44 -5.63 -2.69
C GLY A 102 13.25 -6.96 -3.42
N PRO A 103 13.13 -8.07 -2.67
CA PRO A 103 13.03 -8.10 -1.21
C PRO A 103 14.34 -7.73 -0.49
N VAL A 104 14.21 -6.98 0.60
CA VAL A 104 15.32 -6.65 1.47
C VAL A 104 14.94 -6.94 2.92
N VAL A 105 15.91 -7.34 3.73
CA VAL A 105 15.71 -7.43 5.18
C VAL A 105 16.21 -6.12 5.78
N THR A 106 15.32 -5.40 6.46
CA THR A 106 15.64 -4.09 7.02
C THR A 106 16.38 -4.23 8.35
N PRO A 107 17.08 -3.16 8.80
CA PRO A 107 17.71 -3.17 10.13
C PRO A 107 16.74 -3.43 11.29
N TRP A 108 15.44 -3.15 11.11
CA TRP A 108 14.41 -3.40 12.12
C TRP A 108 13.72 -4.76 11.94
N GLN A 109 14.35 -5.68 11.21
CA GLN A 109 13.93 -7.07 11.09
C GLN A 109 12.56 -7.25 10.40
N HIS A 110 12.37 -6.51 9.32
CA HIS A 110 11.26 -6.76 8.40
C HIS A 110 11.82 -7.20 7.04
N ARG A 111 11.07 -8.04 6.31
CA ARG A 111 11.37 -8.34 4.91
C ARG A 111 10.43 -7.51 4.06
N ASN A 112 10.99 -6.51 3.37
CA ASN A 112 10.19 -5.52 2.66
C ASN A 112 10.35 -5.65 1.15
N VAL A 113 9.24 -5.42 0.43
CA VAL A 113 9.23 -5.29 -1.02
C VAL A 113 8.50 -3.99 -1.34
N ARG A 114 9.12 -3.13 -2.14
CA ARG A 114 8.50 -1.87 -2.59
C ARG A 114 7.91 -2.05 -3.97
N LEU A 115 6.63 -1.72 -4.12
CA LEU A 115 5.89 -1.79 -5.38
C LEU A 115 5.22 -0.46 -5.69
N ARG A 116 4.84 -0.30 -6.94
CA ARG A 116 3.94 0.77 -7.39
C ARG A 116 2.71 0.12 -7.97
N ALA A 117 1.54 0.46 -7.42
CA ALA A 117 0.25 -0.04 -7.91
C ALA A 117 -0.09 0.56 -9.27
N PRO A 118 -1.03 -0.03 -10.04
CA PRO A 118 -1.44 0.51 -11.34
C PRO A 118 -1.92 1.96 -11.29
N ASP A 119 -2.49 2.40 -10.18
CA ASP A 119 -2.96 3.79 -10.00
C ASP A 119 -1.85 4.75 -9.57
N GLY A 120 -0.61 4.25 -9.45
CA GLY A 120 0.56 5.06 -9.07
C GLY A 120 0.85 5.09 -7.58
N MET A 121 0.02 4.48 -6.75
CA MET A 121 0.25 4.46 -5.30
C MET A 121 1.45 3.57 -4.96
N GLN A 122 2.37 4.12 -4.17
CA GLN A 122 3.50 3.32 -3.68
C GLN A 122 3.06 2.45 -2.52
N LEU A 123 3.54 1.21 -2.55
CA LEU A 123 3.24 0.21 -1.53
C LEU A 123 4.54 -0.37 -0.99
N THR A 124 4.65 -0.51 0.32
CA THR A 124 5.62 -1.41 0.92
C THR A 124 4.84 -2.60 1.46
N LEU A 125 5.19 -3.78 0.99
CA LEU A 125 4.71 -5.01 1.61
C LEU A 125 5.78 -5.46 2.59
N PHE A 126 5.40 -5.72 3.83
CA PHE A 126 6.39 -6.13 4.82
C PHE A 126 5.92 -7.33 5.63
N THR A 127 6.89 -8.20 5.93
CA THR A 127 6.71 -9.31 6.83
C THR A 127 7.57 -9.04 8.06
N VAL A 128 6.97 -9.12 9.25
CA VAL A 128 7.70 -8.98 10.50
C VAL A 128 8.45 -10.29 10.76
N LEU A 129 9.77 -10.21 10.90
CA LEU A 129 10.63 -11.36 11.17
C LEU A 129 10.87 -11.47 12.67
N ASP A 130 10.83 -12.67 13.18
CA ASP A 130 11.07 -12.95 14.61
C ASP A 130 12.56 -13.05 14.95
#